data_d67500461e53960e2d0cae4c354ee751
#
_entry.id   d67500461e53960e2d0cae4c354ee751
#
_cell.length_a   1.000
_cell.length_b   1.000
_cell.length_c   1.000
_cell.angle_alpha   90.00
_cell.angle_beta   90.00
_cell.angle_gamma   90.00
#
_symmetry.space_group_name_H-M   'P 1'
#
loop_
_entity.id
_entity.type
_entity.pdbx_description
1 polymer ?
#
loop_
_entity_poly.entity_id
_entity_poly.type
_entity_poly.pdbx_seq_one_letter_code
_entity_poly.pdbx_strand_id
1 'polypeptide(L)'
;ALLREARAFGYTEPDPRGDLSGADVARKLVILARAAGRESDVGDVEIGNLVPASLRDVPVDEFMRRAYELDATVERRRAAAAADGGVLRHVAALSEDGVARVALTAVAADHPAARLSGTDNLFALTTPRYRARPLVIQGPGAGADVTAQALLGDLLALRSDRCAAA
;
A
#
# COMPACT_ATOMS: atom_id res chain seq x y z
N ALA A 1 -9.74 11.68 -13.08
CA ALA A 1 -11.07 11.05 -12.92
C ALA A 1 -11.09 10.11 -11.72
N LEU A 2 -10.28 9.02 -11.70
CA LEU A 2 -10.28 7.97 -10.67
C LEU A 2 -10.05 8.48 -9.23
N LEU A 3 -9.15 9.45 -9.03
CA LEU A 3 -8.89 10.00 -7.68
C LEU A 3 -10.13 10.68 -7.09
N ARG A 4 -10.90 11.41 -7.90
CA ARG A 4 -12.14 12.05 -7.45
C ARG A 4 -13.22 11.02 -7.13
N GLU A 5 -13.30 9.97 -7.89
CA GLU A 5 -14.21 8.84 -7.68
C GLU A 5 -13.85 8.11 -6.37
N ALA A 6 -12.59 7.75 -6.17
CA ALA A 6 -12.12 7.12 -4.94
C ALA A 6 -12.43 7.98 -3.70
N ARG A 7 -12.23 9.32 -3.80
CA ARG A 7 -12.59 10.25 -2.71
C ARG A 7 -14.08 10.27 -2.45
N ALA A 8 -14.91 10.25 -3.49
CA ALA A 8 -16.38 10.24 -3.36
C ALA A 8 -16.91 8.97 -2.69
N PHE A 9 -16.23 7.83 -2.91
CA PHE A 9 -16.53 6.56 -2.25
C PHE A 9 -15.94 6.42 -0.84
N GLY A 10 -15.18 7.42 -0.36
CA GLY A 10 -14.55 7.35 0.95
C GLY A 10 -13.36 6.38 1.02
N TYR A 11 -12.72 6.07 -0.10
CA TYR A 11 -11.54 5.20 -0.18
C TYR A 11 -10.22 5.95 0.00
N THR A 12 -10.26 7.26 0.18
CA THR A 12 -9.07 8.07 0.46
C THR A 12 -9.21 8.77 1.80
N GLU A 13 -8.07 9.16 2.36
CA GLU A 13 -8.04 10.13 3.45
C GLU A 13 -8.68 11.46 3.00
N PRO A 14 -9.10 12.35 3.93
CA PRO A 14 -9.63 13.68 3.59
C PRO A 14 -8.69 14.46 2.67
N ASP A 15 -7.38 14.29 2.84
CA ASP A 15 -6.34 14.75 1.92
C ASP A 15 -5.73 13.54 1.18
N PRO A 16 -6.10 13.31 -0.09
CA PRO A 16 -5.60 12.16 -0.85
C PRO A 16 -4.09 12.14 -1.11
N ARG A 17 -3.39 13.24 -0.80
CA ARG A 17 -1.91 13.27 -0.86
C ARG A 17 -1.29 12.33 0.16
N GLY A 18 -1.94 12.08 1.29
CA GLY A 18 -1.52 11.09 2.27
C GLY A 18 -1.35 9.70 1.63
N ASP A 19 -2.36 9.29 0.85
CA ASP A 19 -2.35 8.01 0.14
C ASP A 19 -1.32 7.99 -1.00
N LEU A 20 -1.30 9.06 -1.81
CA LEU A 20 -0.42 9.16 -2.99
C LEU A 20 1.06 9.39 -2.63
N SER A 21 1.34 9.88 -1.43
CA SER A 21 2.72 10.07 -0.96
C SER A 21 3.43 8.74 -0.67
N GLY A 22 2.69 7.67 -0.41
CA GLY A 22 3.23 6.39 0.02
C GLY A 22 3.61 6.31 1.51
N ALA A 23 3.39 7.38 2.28
CA ALA A 23 3.79 7.45 3.68
C ALA A 23 3.04 6.44 4.57
N ASP A 24 1.75 6.23 4.32
CA ASP A 24 0.96 5.22 5.03
C ASP A 24 1.47 3.80 4.76
N VAL A 25 1.74 3.50 3.50
CA VAL A 25 2.29 2.19 3.10
C VAL A 25 3.69 1.97 3.69
N ALA A 26 4.51 3.02 3.77
CA ALA A 26 5.82 2.95 4.42
C ALA A 26 5.72 2.61 5.92
N ARG A 27 4.77 3.23 6.65
CA ARG A 27 4.50 2.88 8.06
C ARG A 27 4.09 1.41 8.21
N LYS A 28 3.22 0.92 7.34
CA LYS A 28 2.80 -0.50 7.33
C LYS A 28 3.99 -1.43 7.07
N LEU A 29 4.87 -1.07 6.13
CA LEU A 29 6.08 -1.84 5.84
C LEU A 29 7.02 -1.90 7.06
N VAL A 30 7.21 -0.77 7.76
CA VAL A 30 8.03 -0.71 8.98
C VAL A 30 7.45 -1.59 10.10
N ILE A 31 6.12 -1.59 10.27
CA ILE A 31 5.46 -2.48 11.25
C ILE A 31 5.78 -3.96 10.92
N LEU A 32 5.66 -4.35 9.66
CA LEU A 32 5.97 -5.72 9.24
C LEU A 32 7.46 -6.05 9.37
N ALA A 33 8.35 -5.12 9.05
CA ALA A 33 9.79 -5.29 9.22
C ALA A 33 10.15 -5.54 10.69
N ARG A 34 9.59 -4.75 11.60
CA ARG A 34 9.78 -4.91 13.05
C ARG A 34 9.21 -6.22 13.56
N ALA A 35 8.03 -6.64 13.09
CA ALA A 35 7.43 -7.94 13.41
C ALA A 35 8.30 -9.12 12.90
N ALA A 36 9.06 -8.91 11.82
CA ALA A 36 10.03 -9.87 11.30
C ALA A 36 11.40 -9.80 12.01
N GLY A 37 11.54 -9.04 13.11
CA GLY A 37 12.76 -8.90 13.89
C GLY A 37 13.81 -7.96 13.29
N ARG A 38 13.41 -7.08 12.38
CA ARG A 38 14.33 -6.10 11.79
C ARG A 38 14.16 -4.73 12.45
N GLU A 39 15.26 -4.11 12.79
CA GLU A 39 15.27 -2.69 13.15
C GLU A 39 15.02 -1.86 11.89
N SER A 40 14.02 -0.99 11.92
CA SER A 40 13.63 -0.14 10.79
C SER A 40 12.84 1.05 11.29
N ASP A 41 13.02 2.19 10.64
CA ASP A 41 12.18 3.37 10.85
C ASP A 41 11.63 3.89 9.51
N VAL A 42 10.61 4.73 9.57
CA VAL A 42 9.98 5.30 8.36
C VAL A 42 10.99 6.13 7.55
N GLY A 43 11.96 6.77 8.24
CA GLY A 43 13.04 7.52 7.59
C GLY A 43 13.97 6.67 6.74
N ASP A 44 14.03 5.36 6.97
CA ASP A 44 14.89 4.43 6.22
C ASP A 44 14.22 3.92 4.95
N VAL A 45 12.91 4.21 4.76
CA VAL A 45 12.16 3.71 3.61
C VAL A 45 12.34 4.62 2.40
N GLU A 46 12.79 4.07 1.30
CA GLU A 46 12.80 4.77 0.02
C GLU A 46 11.38 4.92 -0.53
N ILE A 47 10.83 6.14 -0.53
CA ILE A 47 9.46 6.38 -0.94
C ILE A 47 9.40 7.09 -2.29
N GLY A 48 8.82 6.41 -3.27
CA GLY A 48 8.46 6.95 -4.57
C GLY A 48 7.15 7.75 -4.50
N ASN A 49 7.24 9.00 -4.01
CA ASN A 49 6.08 9.88 -3.88
C ASN A 49 5.46 10.19 -5.26
N LEU A 50 4.17 9.93 -5.42
CA LEU A 50 3.45 10.19 -6.67
C LEU A 50 3.00 11.64 -6.80
N VAL A 51 2.99 12.41 -5.71
CA VAL A 51 2.59 13.82 -5.73
C VAL A 51 3.74 14.69 -6.23
N PRO A 52 3.59 15.41 -7.36
CA PRO A 52 4.59 16.36 -7.85
C PRO A 52 4.95 17.39 -6.77
N ALA A 53 6.20 17.82 -6.74
CA ALA A 53 6.67 18.79 -5.75
C ALA A 53 5.81 20.08 -5.75
N SER A 54 5.38 20.53 -6.94
CA SER A 54 4.52 21.70 -7.11
C SER A 54 3.12 21.60 -6.49
N LEU A 55 2.70 20.38 -6.08
CA LEU A 55 1.37 20.11 -5.54
C LEU A 55 1.39 19.64 -4.08
N ARG A 56 2.57 19.52 -3.47
CA ARG A 56 2.69 18.98 -2.11
C ARG A 56 2.14 19.93 -1.05
N ASP A 57 2.36 21.23 -1.22
CA ASP A 57 2.09 22.24 -0.21
C ASP A 57 0.91 23.17 -0.55
N VAL A 58 0.20 22.90 -1.65
CA VAL A 58 -0.99 23.67 -2.03
C VAL A 58 -2.22 23.25 -1.19
N PRO A 59 -3.25 24.10 -1.05
CA PRO A 59 -4.51 23.71 -0.43
C PRO A 59 -5.12 22.47 -1.09
N VAL A 60 -5.82 21.62 -0.31
CA VAL A 60 -6.41 20.35 -0.80
C VAL A 60 -7.32 20.58 -2.01
N ASP A 61 -8.12 21.63 -1.99
CA ASP A 61 -9.03 21.96 -3.10
C ASP A 61 -8.26 22.34 -4.38
N GLU A 62 -7.12 23.01 -4.24
CA GLU A 62 -6.26 23.30 -5.37
C GLU A 62 -5.60 22.03 -5.90
N PHE A 63 -5.07 21.19 -5.02
CA PHE A 63 -4.56 19.88 -5.40
C PHE A 63 -5.59 19.08 -6.18
N MET A 64 -6.84 19.00 -5.69
CA MET A 64 -7.92 18.27 -6.35
C MET A 64 -8.30 18.84 -7.72
N ARG A 65 -8.22 20.16 -7.90
CA ARG A 65 -8.42 20.79 -9.22
C ARG A 65 -7.29 20.40 -10.19
N ARG A 66 -6.06 20.36 -9.71
CA ARG A 66 -4.84 20.13 -10.50
C ARG A 66 -4.38 18.67 -10.54
N ALA A 67 -5.09 17.74 -9.91
CA ALA A 67 -4.73 16.32 -9.85
C ALA A 67 -4.57 15.67 -11.24
N TYR A 68 -5.11 16.26 -12.29
CA TYR A 68 -4.89 15.82 -13.68
C TYR A 68 -3.41 15.91 -14.12
N GLU A 69 -2.59 16.71 -13.45
CA GLU A 69 -1.16 16.84 -13.73
C GLU A 69 -0.39 15.53 -13.46
N LEU A 70 -0.97 14.63 -12.63
CA LEU A 70 -0.41 13.29 -12.39
C LEU A 70 -0.65 12.35 -13.58
N ASP A 71 -1.72 12.57 -14.37
CA ASP A 71 -2.23 11.61 -15.34
C ASP A 71 -1.16 11.24 -16.39
N ALA A 72 -0.45 12.22 -16.95
CA ALA A 72 0.56 11.98 -17.98
C ALA A 72 1.73 11.11 -17.50
N THR A 73 2.14 11.27 -16.23
CA THR A 73 3.25 10.50 -15.67
C THR A 73 2.83 9.08 -15.33
N VAL A 74 1.64 8.92 -14.74
CA VAL A 74 1.08 7.61 -14.40
C VAL A 74 0.77 6.83 -15.68
N GLU A 75 0.20 7.48 -16.70
CA GLU A 75 -0.14 6.83 -17.95
C GLU A 75 1.11 6.34 -18.71
N ARG A 76 2.19 7.13 -18.75
CA ARG A 76 3.45 6.67 -19.37
C ARG A 76 3.98 5.41 -18.69
N ARG A 77 3.95 5.37 -17.34
CA ARG A 77 4.39 4.19 -16.57
C ARG A 77 3.47 2.99 -16.82
N ARG A 78 2.15 3.23 -16.89
CA ARG A 78 1.16 2.19 -17.19
C ARG A 78 1.37 1.61 -18.57
N ALA A 79 1.56 2.48 -19.58
CA ALA A 79 1.81 2.06 -20.95
C ALA A 79 3.13 1.26 -21.08
N ALA A 80 4.19 1.69 -20.41
CA ALA A 80 5.45 0.95 -20.38
C ALA A 80 5.28 -0.44 -19.74
N ALA A 81 4.60 -0.53 -18.58
CA ALA A 81 4.32 -1.82 -17.96
C ALA A 81 3.48 -2.74 -18.86
N ALA A 82 2.49 -2.19 -19.55
CA ALA A 82 1.64 -2.96 -20.47
C ALA A 82 2.41 -3.45 -21.72
N ALA A 83 3.35 -2.66 -22.23
CA ALA A 83 4.20 -3.05 -23.36
C ALA A 83 5.06 -4.28 -23.02
N ASP A 84 5.47 -4.41 -21.77
CA ASP A 84 6.22 -5.56 -21.25
C ASP A 84 5.30 -6.70 -20.76
N GLY A 85 3.99 -6.65 -21.08
CA GLY A 85 3.01 -7.66 -20.65
C GLY A 85 2.70 -7.65 -19.16
N GLY A 86 3.04 -6.59 -18.46
CA GLY A 86 2.82 -6.42 -17.01
C GLY A 86 1.72 -5.43 -16.69
N VAL A 87 1.53 -5.21 -15.39
CA VAL A 87 0.59 -4.22 -14.83
C VAL A 87 1.29 -3.36 -13.80
N LEU A 88 0.83 -2.12 -13.66
CA LEU A 88 1.37 -1.18 -12.69
C LEU A 88 0.69 -1.33 -11.33
N ARG A 89 1.46 -1.47 -10.26
CA ARG A 89 0.98 -1.61 -8.88
C ARG A 89 1.77 -0.73 -7.91
N HIS A 90 1.12 -0.26 -6.86
CA HIS A 90 1.80 0.38 -5.75
C HIS A 90 2.30 -0.71 -4.80
N VAL A 91 3.61 -0.85 -4.69
CA VAL A 91 4.26 -1.96 -3.99
C VAL A 91 5.14 -1.43 -2.87
N ALA A 92 4.99 -2.02 -1.68
CA ALA A 92 5.97 -1.95 -0.61
C ALA A 92 6.80 -3.23 -0.62
N ALA A 93 8.09 -3.12 -0.60
CA ALA A 93 9.01 -4.26 -0.60
C ALA A 93 10.09 -4.08 0.47
N LEU A 94 10.35 -5.14 1.21
CA LEU A 94 11.51 -5.28 2.08
C LEU A 94 12.37 -6.39 1.49
N SER A 95 13.56 -6.03 1.01
CA SER A 95 14.49 -6.98 0.42
C SER A 95 15.29 -7.74 1.47
N GLU A 96 15.99 -8.79 1.06
CA GLU A 96 16.77 -9.68 1.93
C GLU A 96 17.96 -8.92 2.58
N ASP A 97 18.55 -7.98 1.86
CA ASP A 97 19.62 -7.07 2.32
C ASP A 97 19.13 -5.93 3.23
N GLY A 98 17.81 -5.84 3.47
CA GLY A 98 17.21 -4.89 4.40
C GLY A 98 16.74 -3.58 3.75
N VAL A 99 16.88 -3.42 2.43
CA VAL A 99 16.35 -2.22 1.76
C VAL A 99 14.83 -2.23 1.76
N ALA A 100 14.23 -1.20 2.34
CA ALA A 100 12.80 -0.99 2.37
C ALA A 100 12.41 0.07 1.33
N ARG A 101 11.49 -0.26 0.44
CA ARG A 101 11.05 0.63 -0.64
C ARG A 101 9.55 0.60 -0.83
N VAL A 102 8.97 1.77 -1.09
CA VAL A 102 7.58 1.94 -1.52
C VAL A 102 7.56 2.67 -2.87
N ALA A 103 7.02 2.05 -3.90
CA ALA A 103 7.01 2.65 -5.23
C ALA A 103 5.86 2.11 -6.11
N LEU A 104 5.53 2.88 -7.13
CA LEU A 104 4.72 2.41 -8.25
C LEU A 104 5.61 1.51 -9.13
N THR A 105 5.30 0.22 -9.18
CA THR A 105 6.15 -0.82 -9.78
C THR A 105 5.38 -1.59 -10.85
N ALA A 106 6.03 -1.88 -11.97
CA ALA A 106 5.53 -2.83 -12.95
C ALA A 106 5.71 -4.26 -12.41
N VAL A 107 4.65 -5.04 -12.37
CA VAL A 107 4.66 -6.45 -12.00
C VAL A 107 4.23 -7.30 -13.17
N ALA A 108 4.83 -8.47 -13.33
CA ALA A 108 4.48 -9.40 -14.40
C ALA A 108 3.02 -9.86 -14.28
N ALA A 109 2.40 -10.23 -15.40
CA ALA A 109 0.98 -10.62 -15.43
C ALA A 109 0.66 -11.88 -14.59
N ASP A 110 1.64 -12.74 -14.37
CA ASP A 110 1.54 -13.94 -13.52
C ASP A 110 1.81 -13.66 -12.03
N HIS A 111 2.29 -12.46 -11.69
CA HIS A 111 2.51 -12.06 -10.30
C HIS A 111 1.17 -11.99 -9.55
N PRO A 112 1.09 -12.49 -8.30
CA PRO A 112 -0.17 -12.45 -7.54
C PRO A 112 -0.81 -11.06 -7.45
N ALA A 113 -0.01 -10.01 -7.29
CA ALA A 113 -0.50 -8.63 -7.25
C ALA A 113 -1.11 -8.14 -8.57
N ALA A 114 -0.84 -8.80 -9.70
CA ALA A 114 -1.41 -8.39 -10.99
C ALA A 114 -2.94 -8.51 -11.01
N ARG A 115 -3.49 -9.43 -10.23
CA ARG A 115 -4.93 -9.75 -10.18
C ARG A 115 -5.70 -8.96 -9.13
N LEU A 116 -5.04 -8.12 -8.34
CA LEU A 116 -5.70 -7.30 -7.34
C LEU A 116 -6.77 -6.40 -7.95
N SER A 117 -7.91 -6.34 -7.32
CA SER A 117 -9.04 -5.51 -7.72
C SER A 117 -9.71 -4.85 -6.52
N GLY A 118 -10.47 -3.77 -6.77
CA GLY A 118 -11.21 -3.07 -5.73
C GLY A 118 -10.31 -2.56 -4.61
N THR A 119 -10.67 -2.88 -3.38
CA THR A 119 -9.95 -2.49 -2.14
C THR A 119 -9.00 -3.57 -1.63
N ASP A 120 -8.69 -4.59 -2.42
CA ASP A 120 -7.83 -5.69 -2.00
C ASP A 120 -6.40 -5.23 -1.71
N ASN A 121 -5.87 -5.73 -0.60
CA ASN A 121 -4.45 -5.73 -0.28
C ASN A 121 -3.88 -7.14 -0.43
N LEU A 122 -2.58 -7.21 -0.70
CA LEU A 122 -1.87 -8.47 -0.81
C LEU A 122 -0.56 -8.37 -0.04
N PHE A 123 -0.27 -9.41 0.73
CA PHE A 123 1.04 -9.63 1.35
C PHE A 123 1.66 -10.88 0.73
N ALA A 124 2.87 -10.75 0.20
CA ALA A 124 3.66 -11.86 -0.31
C ALA A 124 4.89 -12.04 0.58
N LEU A 125 4.97 -13.18 1.27
CA LEU A 125 6.03 -13.49 2.22
C LEU A 125 6.95 -14.56 1.63
N THR A 126 8.18 -14.18 1.33
CA THR A 126 9.23 -15.10 0.90
C THR A 126 10.05 -15.51 2.11
N THR A 127 10.11 -16.80 2.39
CA THR A 127 10.88 -17.39 3.50
C THR A 127 11.64 -18.61 3.01
N PRO A 128 12.57 -19.18 3.79
CA PRO A 128 13.23 -20.45 3.40
C PRO A 128 12.24 -21.56 3.04
N ARG A 129 11.08 -21.62 3.71
CA ARG A 129 10.02 -22.60 3.41
C ARG A 129 9.24 -22.26 2.14
N TYR A 130 9.03 -20.96 1.88
CA TYR A 130 8.21 -20.44 0.77
C TYR A 130 9.07 -19.70 -0.26
N ARG A 131 10.25 -20.28 -0.60
CA ARG A 131 11.20 -19.62 -1.50
C ARG A 131 10.76 -19.70 -2.96
N ALA A 132 10.33 -20.90 -3.39
CA ALA A 132 9.88 -21.12 -4.77
C ALA A 132 8.51 -20.50 -5.08
N ARG A 133 7.65 -20.46 -4.08
CA ARG A 133 6.33 -19.84 -4.15
C ARG A 133 6.07 -19.09 -2.85
N PRO A 134 6.02 -17.75 -2.86
CA PRO A 134 5.73 -16.97 -1.67
C PRO A 134 4.39 -17.37 -1.05
N LEU A 135 4.30 -17.31 0.28
CA LEU A 135 3.01 -17.34 0.96
C LEU A 135 2.27 -16.04 0.64
N VAL A 136 1.09 -16.16 0.07
CA VAL A 136 0.25 -15.02 -0.32
C VAL A 136 -0.96 -14.95 0.59
N ILE A 137 -1.17 -13.77 1.20
CA ILE A 137 -2.37 -13.43 1.95
C ILE A 137 -3.03 -12.28 1.20
N GLN A 138 -4.30 -12.43 0.82
CA GLN A 138 -5.05 -11.42 0.08
C GLN A 138 -6.42 -11.24 0.69
N GLY A 139 -6.90 -10.02 0.70
CA GLY A 139 -8.24 -9.67 1.14
C GLY A 139 -8.50 -8.17 1.10
N PRO A 140 -9.75 -7.74 1.35
CA PRO A 140 -10.11 -6.33 1.38
C PRO A 140 -9.33 -5.61 2.50
N GLY A 141 -8.74 -4.47 2.17
CA GLY A 141 -7.92 -3.66 3.08
C GLY A 141 -8.58 -2.35 3.49
N ALA A 142 -9.76 -2.03 2.97
CA ALA A 142 -10.49 -0.80 3.28
C ALA A 142 -11.99 -1.07 3.34
N GLY A 143 -12.69 -0.23 4.12
CA GLY A 143 -14.13 -0.30 4.30
C GLY A 143 -14.53 -0.32 5.78
N ALA A 144 -15.69 0.25 6.10
CA ALA A 144 -16.16 0.39 7.48
C ALA A 144 -16.31 -0.98 8.17
N ASP A 145 -16.86 -1.95 7.48
CA ASP A 145 -17.10 -3.30 8.04
C ASP A 145 -15.79 -4.04 8.34
N VAL A 146 -14.81 -3.95 7.44
CA VAL A 146 -13.48 -4.57 7.62
C VAL A 146 -12.77 -3.97 8.83
N THR A 147 -12.81 -2.64 8.97
CA THR A 147 -12.22 -1.93 10.10
C THR A 147 -12.93 -2.28 11.41
N ALA A 148 -14.25 -2.30 11.42
CA ALA A 148 -15.03 -2.65 12.60
C ALA A 148 -14.77 -4.10 13.06
N GLN A 149 -14.68 -5.04 12.12
CA GLN A 149 -14.36 -6.44 12.43
C GLN A 149 -12.93 -6.60 12.98
N ALA A 150 -11.95 -5.86 12.43
CA ALA A 150 -10.59 -5.88 12.96
C ALA A 150 -10.54 -5.36 14.41
N LEU A 151 -11.19 -4.23 14.70
CA LEU A 151 -11.29 -3.69 16.07
C LEU A 151 -11.98 -4.67 17.02
N LEU A 152 -13.05 -5.30 16.59
CA LEU A 152 -13.73 -6.31 17.40
C LEU A 152 -12.83 -7.53 17.67
N GLY A 153 -12.08 -7.98 16.66
CA GLY A 153 -11.11 -9.05 16.80
C GLY A 153 -10.04 -8.75 17.85
N ASP A 154 -9.47 -7.55 17.83
CA ASP A 154 -8.47 -7.10 18.79
C ASP A 154 -9.06 -7.02 20.22
N LEU A 155 -10.28 -6.50 20.37
CA LEU A 155 -10.97 -6.46 21.68
C LEU A 155 -11.21 -7.87 22.24
N LEU A 156 -11.59 -8.82 21.40
CA LEU A 156 -11.80 -10.21 21.82
C LEU A 156 -10.49 -10.89 22.19
N ALA A 157 -9.39 -10.62 21.46
CA ALA A 157 -8.06 -11.13 21.79
C ALA A 157 -7.59 -10.63 23.16
N LEU A 158 -7.71 -9.33 23.44
CA LEU A 158 -7.38 -8.75 24.73
C LEU A 158 -8.15 -9.38 25.90
N ARG A 159 -9.40 -9.79 25.65
CA ARG A 159 -10.21 -10.50 26.67
C ARG A 159 -9.69 -11.91 26.93
N SER A 160 -9.28 -12.65 25.90
CA SER A 160 -8.77 -14.01 26.03
C SER A 160 -7.42 -14.03 26.77
N ASP A 161 -6.53 -13.09 26.50
CA ASP A 161 -5.24 -12.98 27.17
C ASP A 161 -5.38 -12.70 28.68
N ARG A 162 -6.40 -11.92 29.06
CA ARG A 162 -6.72 -11.69 30.49
C ARG A 162 -7.27 -12.92 31.19
N CYS A 163 -8.01 -13.77 30.50
CA CYS A 163 -8.52 -15.02 31.08
C CYS A 163 -7.44 -16.11 31.20
N ALA A 164 -6.38 -16.04 30.40
CA ALA A 164 -5.26 -16.98 30.47
C ALA A 164 -4.22 -16.62 31.57
N ALA A 165 -4.25 -15.38 32.05
CA ALA A 165 -3.33 -14.86 33.07
C ALA A 165 -3.93 -14.86 34.50
N ALA A 166 -5.15 -15.35 34.70
CA ALA A 166 -5.84 -15.51 35.99
C ALA A 166 -6.02 -17.00 36.33
#